data_c1bb55e54debe566455d6c8b13990b27
#
_entry.id   c1bb55e54debe566455d6c8b13990b27
#
_cell.length_a   1.000
_cell.length_b   1.000
_cell.length_c   1.000
_cell.angle_alpha   90.00
_cell.angle_beta   90.00
_cell.angle_gamma   90.00
#
_symmetry.space_group_name_H-M   'P 1'
#
loop_
_entity.id
_entity.type
_entity.pdbx_description
1 polymer ?
#
loop_
_entity_poly.entity_id
_entity_poly.type
_entity_poly.pdbx_seq_one_letter_code
_entity_poly.pdbx_strand_id
1 'polypeptide(L)'
;VQSTDETDDYNFGTWEGNPLDMFAAAITGVNVEDAVLCGEGTIDGQAHKGDWWQNHRVRRGAWRGRLLFLNHCKNITVQGVSFCNSPSWNLHPYFSDDLRFLDISVTAPADSPNTDGFDPESCTNILLAGMHFSTGDDCIAIKAGKLYMGATYKTPTSNMEVSHCLMENGHGG
;
A
#
# COMPACT_ATOMS: atom_id res chain seq x y z
N VAL A 1 -11.93 3.06 13.88
CA VAL A 1 -10.58 3.64 14.06
C VAL A 1 -9.93 2.91 15.21
N GLN A 2 -8.94 2.07 14.95
CA GLN A 2 -8.08 1.54 16.00
C GLN A 2 -6.76 2.32 15.93
N SER A 3 -6.44 3.07 16.96
CA SER A 3 -5.07 3.51 17.21
C SER A 3 -4.34 2.33 17.83
N THR A 4 -3.19 1.99 17.29
CA THR A 4 -2.29 1.03 17.93
C THR A 4 -1.26 1.80 18.74
N ASP A 5 -1.00 1.36 19.94
CA ASP A 5 0.09 1.87 20.77
C ASP A 5 1.43 1.50 20.08
N GLU A 6 2.45 2.34 20.19
CA GLU A 6 3.79 2.12 19.64
C GLU A 6 4.47 0.82 20.13
N THR A 7 3.92 0.23 21.19
CA THR A 7 4.41 -1.02 21.79
C THR A 7 3.69 -2.27 21.28
N ASP A 8 2.70 -2.11 20.41
CA ASP A 8 1.91 -3.22 19.89
C ASP A 8 2.53 -3.75 18.59
N ASP A 9 2.85 -5.04 18.53
CA ASP A 9 3.32 -5.73 17.32
C ASP A 9 2.32 -5.64 16.15
N TYR A 10 1.13 -5.12 16.40
CA TYR A 10 0.06 -4.88 15.44
C TYR A 10 -0.06 -3.42 14.99
N ASN A 11 1.01 -2.67 14.95
CA ASN A 11 1.00 -1.32 14.40
C ASN A 11 0.34 -1.32 13.00
N PHE A 12 -0.84 -0.71 12.89
CA PHE A 12 -1.61 -0.64 11.64
C PHE A 12 -0.98 0.27 10.59
N GLY A 13 0.21 0.75 10.80
CA GLY A 13 0.87 1.47 9.75
C GLY A 13 2.20 2.07 10.08
N THR A 14 2.82 2.42 9.01
CA THR A 14 4.03 3.22 8.96
C THR A 14 3.80 4.35 7.99
N TRP A 15 4.52 5.41 8.17
CA TRP A 15 4.60 6.48 7.20
C TRP A 15 6.05 6.84 6.97
N GLU A 16 6.52 6.62 5.75
CA GLU A 16 7.90 6.89 5.36
C GLU A 16 8.94 6.34 6.37
N GLY A 17 8.76 5.11 6.81
CA GLY A 17 9.68 4.41 7.70
C GLY A 17 9.61 4.84 9.16
N ASN A 18 8.56 5.50 9.57
CA ASN A 18 8.25 5.78 10.96
C ASN A 18 6.97 5.04 11.36
N PRO A 19 6.95 4.34 12.51
CA PRO A 19 5.70 3.80 13.04
C PRO A 19 4.78 4.97 13.42
N LEU A 20 3.58 4.96 12.91
CA LEU A 20 2.57 6.00 13.16
C LEU A 20 1.18 5.36 13.21
N ASP A 21 0.32 5.93 14.04
CA ASP A 21 -1.10 5.58 14.03
C ASP A 21 -1.71 5.91 12.68
N MET A 22 -2.24 4.88 12.03
CA MET A 22 -2.91 4.98 10.75
C MET A 22 -4.38 4.57 10.90
N PHE A 23 -5.26 5.19 10.13
CA PHE A 23 -6.57 4.58 9.91
C PHE A 23 -6.39 3.20 9.27
N ALA A 24 -7.18 2.23 9.71
CA ALA A 24 -7.19 0.92 9.09
C ALA A 24 -7.42 1.04 7.58
N ALA A 25 -6.76 0.19 6.82
CA ALA A 25 -7.01 0.08 5.39
C ALA A 25 -8.43 -0.48 5.14
N ALA A 26 -8.96 -0.28 3.93
CA ALA A 26 -10.23 -0.90 3.55
C ALA A 26 -10.15 -2.43 3.67
N ILE A 27 -9.00 -2.99 3.31
CA ILE A 27 -8.65 -4.39 3.56
C ILE A 27 -7.34 -4.43 4.32
N THR A 28 -7.34 -5.08 5.48
CA THR A 28 -6.15 -5.25 6.32
C THR A 28 -5.91 -6.73 6.60
N GLY A 29 -4.74 -7.23 6.26
CA GLY A 29 -4.24 -8.55 6.64
C GLY A 29 -3.09 -8.42 7.63
N VAL A 30 -3.14 -9.14 8.73
CA VAL A 30 -2.05 -9.21 9.72
C VAL A 30 -1.76 -10.66 10.04
N ASN A 31 -0.51 -11.10 9.83
CA ASN A 31 -0.08 -12.48 10.01
C ASN A 31 -0.97 -13.49 9.24
N VAL A 32 -1.41 -13.10 8.04
CA VAL A 32 -2.23 -13.96 7.17
C VAL A 32 -1.31 -14.77 6.27
N GLU A 33 -1.58 -16.07 6.17
CA GLU A 33 -0.90 -16.98 5.26
C GLU A 33 -1.90 -17.65 4.30
N ASP A 34 -1.43 -18.00 3.09
CA ASP A 34 -2.16 -18.81 2.11
C ASP A 34 -3.54 -18.23 1.73
N ALA A 35 -3.59 -16.94 1.43
CA ALA A 35 -4.85 -16.27 1.12
C ALA A 35 -4.91 -15.72 -0.31
N VAL A 36 -6.12 -15.69 -0.85
CA VAL A 36 -6.40 -15.14 -2.18
C VAL A 36 -7.52 -14.10 -2.08
N LEU A 37 -7.25 -12.89 -2.57
CA LEU A 37 -8.25 -11.86 -2.84
C LEU A 37 -8.45 -11.78 -4.36
N CYS A 38 -9.59 -12.20 -4.87
CA CYS A 38 -9.82 -12.20 -6.31
C CYS A 38 -11.23 -11.75 -6.69
N GLY A 39 -11.37 -11.37 -7.95
CA GLY A 39 -12.65 -10.98 -8.54
C GLY A 39 -12.49 -9.81 -9.51
N GLU A 40 -13.61 -9.35 -10.08
CA GLU A 40 -13.65 -8.24 -11.04
C GLU A 40 -14.26 -6.97 -10.43
N GLY A 41 -14.37 -6.93 -9.10
CA GLY A 41 -14.95 -5.80 -8.38
C GLY A 41 -13.99 -4.63 -8.21
N THR A 42 -14.53 -3.51 -7.73
CA THR A 42 -13.76 -2.30 -7.42
C THR A 42 -13.82 -1.97 -5.94
N ILE A 43 -12.66 -1.70 -5.35
CA ILE A 43 -12.51 -1.14 -4.02
C ILE A 43 -12.23 0.34 -4.16
N ASP A 44 -13.23 1.16 -3.87
CA ASP A 44 -13.18 2.62 -3.98
C ASP A 44 -13.02 3.26 -2.60
N GLY A 45 -11.88 3.88 -2.35
CA GLY A 45 -11.58 4.59 -1.10
C GLY A 45 -12.35 5.89 -0.92
N GLN A 46 -12.99 6.40 -1.98
CA GLN A 46 -13.88 7.57 -1.97
C GLN A 46 -13.25 8.84 -1.37
N ALA A 47 -11.94 8.96 -1.41
CA ALA A 47 -11.24 10.08 -0.80
C ALA A 47 -11.64 11.45 -1.37
N HIS A 48 -12.12 11.48 -2.62
CA HIS A 48 -12.64 12.68 -3.29
C HIS A 48 -13.95 13.19 -2.69
N LYS A 49 -14.70 12.37 -1.95
CA LYS A 49 -15.95 12.77 -1.27
C LYS A 49 -15.71 13.46 0.07
N GLY A 50 -14.48 13.43 0.56
CA GLY A 50 -14.04 14.12 1.77
C GLY A 50 -12.96 15.14 1.46
N ASP A 51 -12.28 15.58 2.48
CA ASP A 51 -11.17 16.53 2.39
C ASP A 51 -9.79 15.87 2.54
N TRP A 52 -9.70 14.56 2.27
CA TRP A 52 -8.49 13.77 2.48
C TRP A 52 -7.29 14.27 1.67
N TRP A 53 -7.52 14.74 0.47
CA TRP A 53 -6.48 15.24 -0.42
C TRP A 53 -6.20 16.73 -0.20
N GLN A 54 -7.24 17.55 0.00
CA GLN A 54 -7.11 19.00 0.26
C GLN A 54 -6.37 19.26 1.58
N ASN A 55 -6.66 18.46 2.61
CA ASN A 55 -6.09 18.54 3.94
C ASN A 55 -5.17 17.36 4.27
N HIS A 56 -4.37 16.93 3.28
CA HIS A 56 -3.55 15.71 3.36
C HIS A 56 -2.50 15.70 4.49
N ARG A 57 -2.12 16.87 5.04
CA ARG A 57 -1.18 17.00 6.17
C ARG A 57 -1.87 17.07 7.52
N VAL A 58 -3.19 17.09 7.57
CA VAL A 58 -3.93 17.19 8.82
C VAL A 58 -4.12 15.80 9.42
N ARG A 59 -3.55 15.57 10.60
CA ARG A 59 -3.78 14.36 11.38
C ARG A 59 -5.13 14.44 12.08
N ARG A 60 -6.01 13.45 11.87
CA ARG A 60 -7.35 13.36 12.45
C ARG A 60 -7.44 12.31 13.56
N GLY A 61 -6.47 12.33 14.49
CA GLY A 61 -6.27 11.26 15.46
C GLY A 61 -5.32 10.19 14.93
N ALA A 62 -5.41 9.85 13.64
CA ALA A 62 -4.52 8.95 12.93
C ALA A 62 -4.18 9.51 11.53
N TRP A 63 -3.15 8.97 10.87
CA TRP A 63 -2.83 9.27 9.48
C TRP A 63 -3.86 8.64 8.52
N ARG A 64 -3.90 9.17 7.29
CA ARG A 64 -4.76 8.66 6.20
C ARG A 64 -4.53 7.17 5.96
N GLY A 65 -5.63 6.41 5.81
CA GLY A 65 -5.59 4.98 5.51
C GLY A 65 -5.16 4.66 4.08
N ARG A 66 -4.96 3.37 3.82
CA ARG A 66 -4.70 2.76 2.51
C ARG A 66 -5.92 1.98 2.05
N LEU A 67 -5.87 1.43 0.83
CA LEU A 67 -6.89 0.49 0.38
C LEU A 67 -6.56 -0.94 0.79
N LEU A 68 -5.32 -1.36 0.62
CA LEU A 68 -4.85 -2.67 1.06
C LEU A 68 -3.58 -2.49 1.91
N PHE A 69 -3.58 -3.09 3.09
CA PHE A 69 -2.42 -3.20 3.98
C PHE A 69 -2.19 -4.65 4.40
N LEU A 70 -1.02 -5.19 4.11
CA LEU A 70 -0.63 -6.55 4.45
C LEU A 70 0.59 -6.49 5.37
N ASN A 71 0.43 -6.88 6.62
CA ASN A 71 1.48 -6.82 7.64
C ASN A 71 1.89 -8.22 8.08
N HIS A 72 3.16 -8.59 7.85
CA HIS A 72 3.71 -9.92 8.14
C HIS A 72 2.89 -11.06 7.51
N CYS A 73 2.44 -10.86 6.27
CA CYS A 73 1.68 -11.86 5.52
C CYS A 73 2.60 -12.70 4.62
N LYS A 74 2.14 -13.90 4.27
CA LYS A 74 2.89 -14.80 3.42
C LYS A 74 1.99 -15.56 2.44
N ASN A 75 2.50 -15.81 1.22
CA ASN A 75 1.78 -16.50 0.16
C ASN A 75 0.41 -15.89 -0.11
N ILE A 76 0.40 -14.60 -0.46
CA ILE A 76 -0.82 -13.85 -0.74
C ILE A 76 -0.92 -13.60 -2.25
N THR A 77 -2.09 -13.89 -2.80
CA THR A 77 -2.41 -13.54 -4.19
C THR A 77 -3.58 -12.55 -4.22
N VAL A 78 -3.38 -11.45 -4.94
CA VAL A 78 -4.45 -10.48 -5.26
C VAL A 78 -4.62 -10.47 -6.77
N GLN A 79 -5.84 -10.70 -7.28
CA GLN A 79 -6.06 -10.84 -8.71
C GLN A 79 -7.38 -10.24 -9.19
N GLY A 80 -7.32 -9.48 -10.29
CA GLY A 80 -8.46 -9.00 -11.05
C GLY A 80 -9.23 -7.83 -10.42
N VAL A 81 -8.96 -7.50 -9.17
CA VAL A 81 -9.65 -6.45 -8.41
C VAL A 81 -9.11 -5.08 -8.80
N SER A 82 -9.99 -4.09 -8.98
CA SER A 82 -9.61 -2.70 -9.18
C SER A 82 -9.59 -1.93 -7.87
N PHE A 83 -8.60 -1.04 -7.70
CA PHE A 83 -8.48 -0.14 -6.54
C PHE A 83 -8.48 1.31 -7.02
N CYS A 84 -9.24 2.18 -6.35
CA CYS A 84 -9.26 3.59 -6.73
C CYS A 84 -9.52 4.54 -5.57
N ASN A 85 -9.13 5.79 -5.77
CA ASN A 85 -9.42 6.91 -4.87
C ASN A 85 -9.03 6.67 -3.42
N SER A 86 -7.83 6.14 -3.18
CA SER A 86 -7.29 5.97 -1.84
C SER A 86 -7.08 7.31 -1.13
N PRO A 87 -7.28 7.40 0.18
CA PRO A 87 -6.89 8.57 0.96
C PRO A 87 -5.38 8.84 0.93
N SER A 88 -4.55 7.80 0.78
CA SER A 88 -3.09 7.88 0.60
C SER A 88 -2.61 6.71 -0.27
N TRP A 89 -1.48 6.06 0.03
CA TRP A 89 -0.99 4.90 -0.71
C TRP A 89 -2.10 3.87 -0.96
N ASN A 90 -2.08 3.22 -2.11
CA ASN A 90 -3.12 2.24 -2.44
C ASN A 90 -2.82 0.86 -1.88
N LEU A 91 -1.76 0.22 -2.36
CA LEU A 91 -1.39 -1.15 -2.01
C LEU A 91 -0.08 -1.14 -1.22
N HIS A 92 -0.14 -1.47 0.07
CA HIS A 92 1.01 -1.40 0.98
C HIS A 92 1.26 -2.73 1.68
N PRO A 93 2.01 -3.65 1.09
CA PRO A 93 2.56 -4.77 1.81
C PRO A 93 3.76 -4.33 2.67
N TYR A 94 3.85 -4.90 3.88
CA TYR A 94 4.80 -4.53 4.91
C TYR A 94 5.35 -5.78 5.58
N PHE A 95 6.66 -5.97 5.59
CA PHE A 95 7.33 -7.17 6.10
C PHE A 95 6.66 -8.48 5.67
N SER A 96 6.27 -8.57 4.41
CA SER A 96 5.52 -9.70 3.85
C SER A 96 6.33 -10.42 2.78
N ASP A 97 6.03 -11.71 2.56
CA ASP A 97 6.79 -12.60 1.69
C ASP A 97 5.87 -13.37 0.73
N ASP A 98 6.38 -13.70 -0.45
CA ASP A 98 5.67 -14.47 -1.48
C ASP A 98 4.32 -13.84 -1.87
N LEU A 99 4.40 -12.68 -2.51
CA LEU A 99 3.26 -11.87 -2.89
C LEU A 99 3.05 -11.86 -4.40
N ARG A 100 1.83 -12.07 -4.84
CA ARG A 100 1.44 -12.00 -6.26
C ARG A 100 0.30 -11.01 -6.45
N PHE A 101 0.51 -10.03 -7.30
CA PHE A 101 -0.49 -9.05 -7.71
C PHE A 101 -0.67 -9.15 -9.20
N LEU A 102 -1.84 -9.63 -9.64
CA LEU A 102 -2.08 -10.06 -11.01
C LEU A 102 -3.31 -9.36 -11.61
N ASP A 103 -3.15 -8.78 -12.79
CA ASP A 103 -4.26 -8.18 -13.57
C ASP A 103 -5.08 -7.15 -12.75
N ILE A 104 -4.40 -6.24 -12.08
CA ILE A 104 -5.00 -5.24 -11.17
C ILE A 104 -4.89 -3.85 -11.78
N SER A 105 -5.96 -3.06 -11.66
CA SER A 105 -5.93 -1.63 -11.95
C SER A 105 -5.91 -0.82 -10.65
N VAL A 106 -4.98 0.15 -10.57
CA VAL A 106 -4.85 1.08 -9.45
C VAL A 106 -4.92 2.50 -9.99
N THR A 107 -5.96 3.24 -9.62
CA THR A 107 -6.19 4.56 -10.18
C THR A 107 -6.49 5.63 -9.12
N ALA A 108 -5.98 6.83 -9.37
CA ALA A 108 -6.29 8.04 -8.60
C ALA A 108 -6.11 9.27 -9.49
N PRO A 109 -6.76 10.39 -9.20
CA PRO A 109 -6.52 11.64 -9.92
C PRO A 109 -5.04 12.05 -9.88
N ALA A 110 -4.53 12.58 -10.98
CA ALA A 110 -3.11 12.94 -11.11
C ALA A 110 -2.64 14.03 -10.12
N ASP A 111 -3.56 14.78 -9.54
CA ASP A 111 -3.32 15.83 -8.53
C ASP A 111 -3.59 15.37 -7.08
N SER A 112 -3.92 14.10 -6.88
CA SER A 112 -4.18 13.55 -5.54
C SER A 112 -2.88 13.23 -4.81
N PRO A 113 -2.63 13.83 -3.63
CA PRO A 113 -1.34 13.71 -2.96
C PRO A 113 -1.15 12.35 -2.30
N ASN A 114 0.04 11.78 -2.50
CA ASN A 114 0.49 10.52 -1.90
C ASN A 114 -0.41 9.32 -2.25
N THR A 115 -0.96 9.30 -3.44
CA THR A 115 -1.75 8.17 -3.93
C THR A 115 -0.90 7.18 -4.73
N ASP A 116 0.28 6.87 -4.18
CA ASP A 116 1.19 5.86 -4.72
C ASP A 116 0.44 4.56 -5.01
N GLY A 117 0.80 3.86 -6.08
CA GLY A 117 0.10 2.67 -6.52
C GLY A 117 0.46 1.44 -5.68
N PHE A 118 1.74 1.13 -5.59
CA PHE A 118 2.26 -0.05 -4.89
C PHE A 118 3.51 0.30 -4.09
N ASP A 119 3.45 0.11 -2.78
CA ASP A 119 4.48 0.49 -1.81
C ASP A 119 4.98 -0.73 -1.03
N PRO A 120 5.79 -1.61 -1.62
CA PRO A 120 6.34 -2.73 -0.88
C PRO A 120 7.40 -2.23 0.09
N GLU A 121 7.19 -2.44 1.38
CA GLU A 121 8.11 -2.03 2.44
C GLU A 121 8.68 -3.24 3.17
N SER A 122 9.99 -3.46 3.03
CA SER A 122 10.69 -4.60 3.66
C SER A 122 10.09 -5.97 3.28
N CYS A 123 9.65 -6.11 2.04
CA CYS A 123 9.02 -7.33 1.51
C CYS A 123 9.98 -8.10 0.60
N THR A 124 9.71 -9.39 0.41
CA THR A 124 10.51 -10.23 -0.48
C THR A 124 9.62 -11.12 -1.36
N ASN A 125 10.19 -11.62 -2.48
CA ASN A 125 9.50 -12.52 -3.42
C ASN A 125 8.18 -11.95 -3.92
N ILE A 126 8.24 -10.87 -4.68
CA ILE A 126 7.06 -10.14 -5.17
C ILE A 126 6.95 -10.31 -6.69
N LEU A 127 5.76 -10.66 -7.16
CA LEU A 127 5.39 -10.64 -8.57
C LEU A 127 4.28 -9.62 -8.81
N LEU A 128 4.55 -8.64 -9.67
CA LEU A 128 3.54 -7.77 -10.27
C LEU A 128 3.42 -8.13 -11.76
N ALA A 129 2.26 -8.59 -12.20
CA ALA A 129 2.03 -8.92 -13.59
C ALA A 129 0.67 -8.42 -14.09
N GLY A 130 0.64 -7.78 -15.25
CA GLY A 130 -0.58 -7.26 -15.84
C GLY A 130 -1.18 -6.07 -15.07
N MET A 131 -0.36 -5.33 -14.31
CA MET A 131 -0.83 -4.18 -13.54
C MET A 131 -1.06 -2.96 -14.43
N HIS A 132 -2.09 -2.18 -14.13
CA HIS A 132 -2.28 -0.85 -14.67
C HIS A 132 -2.28 0.18 -13.53
N PHE A 133 -1.33 1.11 -13.58
CA PHE A 133 -1.22 2.22 -12.64
C PHE A 133 -1.51 3.54 -13.34
N SER A 134 -2.39 4.35 -12.75
CA SER A 134 -2.60 5.76 -13.12
C SER A 134 -2.87 6.54 -11.83
N THR A 135 -1.82 7.15 -11.26
CA THR A 135 -1.79 7.61 -9.87
C THR A 135 -1.39 9.08 -9.77
N GLY A 136 -1.64 9.68 -8.61
CA GLY A 136 -1.25 11.07 -8.33
C GLY A 136 0.10 11.19 -7.62
N ASP A 137 0.79 10.09 -7.40
CA ASP A 137 2.16 10.03 -6.88
C ASP A 137 2.88 8.86 -7.58
N ASP A 138 3.87 8.20 -7.00
CA ASP A 138 4.61 7.12 -7.66
C ASP A 138 3.72 5.93 -8.03
N CYS A 139 3.93 5.34 -9.21
CA CYS A 139 3.26 4.08 -9.57
C CYS A 139 3.72 2.93 -8.69
N ILE A 140 5.05 2.83 -8.48
CA ILE A 140 5.68 1.86 -7.59
C ILE A 140 6.75 2.57 -6.77
N ALA A 141 6.67 2.50 -5.45
CA ALA A 141 7.65 3.09 -4.55
C ALA A 141 8.26 2.03 -3.61
N ILE A 142 9.37 1.44 -4.03
CA ILE A 142 10.06 0.39 -3.27
C ILE A 142 10.69 0.96 -2.01
N LYS A 143 10.31 0.43 -0.85
CA LYS A 143 10.68 0.94 0.46
C LYS A 143 11.43 -0.10 1.30
N ALA A 144 12.27 0.37 2.22
CA ALA A 144 12.99 -0.46 3.20
C ALA A 144 12.98 0.16 4.60
N GLY A 145 11.97 0.99 4.87
CA GLY A 145 11.97 1.84 6.06
C GLY A 145 12.96 3.00 5.93
N LYS A 146 12.50 4.22 6.07
CA LYS A 146 13.33 5.42 6.04
C LYS A 146 13.94 5.66 7.42
N LEU A 147 15.18 6.12 7.48
CA LEU A 147 15.87 6.52 8.71
C LEU A 147 15.71 5.51 9.85
N TYR A 148 14.74 5.71 10.74
CA TYR A 148 14.57 4.93 11.96
C TYR A 148 14.35 3.43 11.69
N MET A 149 13.34 3.07 10.93
CA MET A 149 13.04 1.66 10.65
C MET A 149 14.13 1.02 9.79
N GLY A 150 14.63 1.72 8.79
CA GLY A 150 15.72 1.25 7.95
C GLY A 150 17.00 0.98 8.74
N ALA A 151 17.35 1.84 9.69
CA ALA A 151 18.50 1.66 10.57
C ALA A 151 18.30 0.55 11.61
N THR A 152 17.07 0.36 12.08
CA THR A 152 16.71 -0.62 13.12
C THR A 152 16.61 -2.03 12.54
N TYR A 153 15.76 -2.21 11.53
CA TYR A 153 15.45 -3.55 11.01
C TYR A 153 16.40 -4.00 9.91
N LYS A 154 16.93 -3.07 9.11
CA LYS A 154 17.87 -3.36 8.01
C LYS A 154 17.37 -4.42 7.04
N THR A 155 16.07 -4.43 6.79
CA THR A 155 15.39 -5.40 5.92
C THR A 155 14.98 -4.70 4.62
N PRO A 156 15.70 -4.90 3.51
CA PRO A 156 15.34 -4.33 2.24
C PRO A 156 14.15 -5.06 1.62
N THR A 157 13.40 -4.36 0.76
CA THR A 157 12.55 -5.03 -0.23
C THR A 157 13.44 -5.65 -1.31
N SER A 158 13.22 -6.90 -1.67
CA SER A 158 14.08 -7.66 -2.57
C SER A 158 13.32 -8.72 -3.39
N ASN A 159 13.96 -9.22 -4.44
CA ASN A 159 13.41 -10.25 -5.31
C ASN A 159 12.03 -9.89 -5.85
N MET A 160 11.95 -8.76 -6.54
CA MET A 160 10.72 -8.26 -7.14
C MET A 160 10.77 -8.36 -8.66
N GLU A 161 9.77 -8.97 -9.25
CA GLU A 161 9.53 -9.01 -10.69
C GLU A 161 8.35 -8.13 -11.06
N VAL A 162 8.53 -7.27 -12.07
CA VAL A 162 7.47 -6.44 -12.65
C VAL A 162 7.40 -6.74 -14.12
N SER A 163 6.26 -7.27 -14.60
CA SER A 163 6.10 -7.68 -15.98
C SER A 163 4.71 -7.32 -16.53
N HIS A 164 4.67 -6.96 -17.82
CA HIS A 164 3.43 -6.64 -18.54
C HIS A 164 2.58 -5.55 -17.86
N CYS A 165 3.23 -4.59 -17.20
CA CYS A 165 2.58 -3.49 -16.50
C CYS A 165 2.53 -2.23 -17.35
N LEU A 166 1.45 -1.46 -17.21
CA LEU A 166 1.30 -0.12 -17.76
C LEU A 166 1.34 0.90 -16.62
N MET A 167 2.20 1.90 -16.73
CA MET A 167 2.35 2.98 -15.77
C MET A 167 2.05 4.31 -16.45
N GLU A 168 1.01 4.99 -15.96
CA GLU A 168 0.56 6.27 -16.48
C GLU A 168 0.43 7.30 -15.36
N ASN A 169 0.69 8.57 -15.68
CA ASN A 169 0.43 9.72 -14.79
C ASN A 169 1.08 9.67 -13.40
N GLY A 170 2.00 8.75 -13.15
CA GLY A 170 2.75 8.69 -11.89
C GLY A 170 3.92 9.66 -11.88
N HIS A 171 4.45 9.99 -10.67
CA HIS A 171 5.66 10.78 -10.52
C HIS A 171 6.91 9.94 -10.72
N GLY A 172 6.84 8.64 -10.45
CA GLY A 172 7.89 7.66 -10.67
C GLY A 172 7.34 6.23 -10.77
N GLY A 173 8.22 5.29 -11.16
CA GLY A 173 7.82 3.90 -11.33
C GLY A 173 8.98 3.00 -11.60
#